data_4b650160f80f62e266c4bda93e5e6222
#
_entry.id   4b650160f80f62e266c4bda93e5e6222
#
_cell.length_a   1.000
_cell.length_b   1.000
_cell.length_c   1.000
_cell.angle_alpha   90.00
_cell.angle_beta   90.00
_cell.angle_gamma   90.00
#
_symmetry.space_group_name_H-M   'P 1'
#
loop_
_entity.id
_entity.type
_entity.pdbx_description
1 polymer ?
#
loop_
_entity_poly.entity_id
_entity_poly.type
_entity_poly.pdbx_seq_one_letter_code
_entity_poly.pdbx_strand_id
1 'polypeptide(L)'
;AGQLEIPLERISAMRVESTLTLQMADGAVLQTDGLQVAEQTLNLDASAEATYALRQLTRINPEPWELGQGYHNTGSASSAFTLQRGNTVIDELDYRMDTRWTGLEDRFTLQLEGETREANDRRTAENWMVTGKYDRFQVGDYYWGIAASAEEDRFADLNLRSRIGPYVGRSLFENTPFVLEIESGLSQVSEDFDSEPDRDYLGLTWNLRSESDYLGPKSRLYLSHSGVKNLAERDNLILNTTVGLTFPLLGQLQGATEVVLNYNSGAVEGTEPLDQTYRFRLGYSW
;
A
#
# COMPACT_ATOMS: atom_id res chain seq x y z
N ALA A 1 -10.43 23.84 5.04
CA ALA A 1 -11.68 23.44 5.69
C ALA A 1 -11.46 22.07 6.28
N GLY A 2 -11.79 21.86 7.55
CA GLY A 2 -11.64 20.56 8.21
C GLY A 2 -12.74 19.61 7.75
N GLN A 3 -12.45 18.33 7.66
CA GLN A 3 -13.42 17.28 7.46
C GLN A 3 -14.07 16.97 8.80
N LEU A 4 -15.40 16.91 8.85
CA LEU A 4 -16.17 16.57 10.04
C LEU A 4 -16.96 15.29 9.73
N GLU A 5 -16.67 14.24 10.47
CA GLU A 5 -17.43 12.99 10.39
C GLU A 5 -18.54 13.00 11.44
N ILE A 6 -19.78 12.90 10.99
CA ILE A 6 -20.96 12.84 11.85
C ILE A 6 -21.66 11.51 11.58
N PRO A 7 -21.79 10.60 12.57
CA PRO A 7 -22.58 9.39 12.41
C PRO A 7 -24.02 9.73 12.02
N LEU A 8 -24.57 9.07 11.00
CA LEU A 8 -25.93 9.30 10.49
C LEU A 8 -27.00 9.22 11.58
N GLU A 9 -26.79 8.38 12.58
CA GLU A 9 -27.69 8.19 13.73
C GLU A 9 -27.78 9.41 14.63
N ARG A 10 -26.79 10.31 14.58
CA ARG A 10 -26.75 11.57 15.36
C ARG A 10 -27.31 12.78 14.61
N ILE A 11 -27.70 12.59 13.35
CA ILE A 11 -28.29 13.67 12.56
C ILE A 11 -29.78 13.74 12.85
N SER A 12 -30.20 14.75 13.60
CA SER A 12 -31.61 15.04 13.87
C SER A 12 -32.26 15.88 12.77
N ALA A 13 -31.51 16.79 12.18
CA ALA A 13 -31.93 17.59 11.05
C ALA A 13 -30.71 18.03 10.22
N MET A 14 -30.87 18.05 8.90
CA MET A 14 -29.88 18.55 7.95
C MET A 14 -30.61 19.17 6.77
N ARG A 15 -30.13 20.29 6.25
CA ARG A 15 -30.61 20.90 5.03
C ARG A 15 -29.44 21.28 4.14
N VAL A 16 -29.51 20.88 2.87
CA VAL A 16 -28.52 21.23 1.85
C VAL A 16 -29.29 21.78 0.64
N GLU A 17 -28.89 22.94 0.17
CA GLU A 17 -29.47 23.63 -1.00
C GLU A 17 -28.42 23.67 -2.12
N SER A 18 -28.14 22.52 -2.70
CA SER A 18 -27.25 22.37 -3.87
C SER A 18 -27.58 21.08 -4.57
N THR A 19 -27.20 20.98 -5.84
CA THR A 19 -27.32 19.71 -6.59
C THR A 19 -26.44 18.65 -5.92
N LEU A 20 -27.06 17.54 -5.54
CA LEU A 20 -26.43 16.40 -4.89
C LEU A 20 -26.70 15.13 -5.70
N THR A 21 -25.73 14.26 -5.71
CA THR A 21 -25.87 12.86 -6.14
C THR A 21 -25.95 11.99 -4.88
N LEU A 22 -27.00 11.19 -4.78
CA LEU A 22 -27.25 10.30 -3.65
C LEU A 22 -27.16 8.86 -4.10
N GLN A 23 -26.39 8.05 -3.39
CA GLN A 23 -26.36 6.60 -3.57
C GLN A 23 -27.21 5.95 -2.49
N MET A 24 -28.18 5.14 -2.90
CA MET A 24 -29.10 4.43 -2.02
C MET A 24 -28.61 3.00 -1.74
N ALA A 25 -29.10 2.40 -0.67
CA ALA A 25 -28.70 1.05 -0.24
C ALA A 25 -29.08 -0.06 -1.23
N ASP A 26 -30.06 0.18 -2.10
CA ASP A 26 -30.44 -0.72 -3.20
C ASP A 26 -29.58 -0.53 -4.47
N GLY A 27 -28.59 0.35 -4.41
CA GLY A 27 -27.71 0.70 -5.53
C GLY A 27 -28.26 1.81 -6.46
N ALA A 28 -29.46 2.32 -6.21
CA ALA A 28 -30.02 3.41 -7.00
C ALA A 28 -29.21 4.70 -6.80
N VAL A 29 -29.01 5.44 -7.89
CA VAL A 29 -28.34 6.75 -7.87
C VAL A 29 -29.37 7.81 -8.20
N LEU A 30 -29.58 8.75 -7.29
CA LEU A 30 -30.57 9.83 -7.42
C LEU A 30 -29.83 11.17 -7.48
N GLN A 31 -30.36 12.08 -8.33
CA GLN A 31 -29.90 13.48 -8.34
C GLN A 31 -31.01 14.35 -7.76
N THR A 32 -30.62 15.30 -6.91
CA THR A 32 -31.56 16.27 -6.30
C THR A 32 -30.88 17.63 -6.18
N ASP A 33 -31.70 18.71 -6.26
CA ASP A 33 -31.22 20.08 -6.09
C ASP A 33 -31.25 20.54 -4.63
N GLY A 34 -31.75 19.68 -3.75
CA GLY A 34 -31.75 19.93 -2.31
C GLY A 34 -32.08 18.67 -1.52
N LEU A 35 -31.65 18.67 -0.28
CA LEU A 35 -31.80 17.56 0.65
C LEU A 35 -32.25 18.09 2.00
N GLN A 36 -33.33 17.57 2.55
CA GLN A 36 -33.74 17.83 3.91
C GLN A 36 -33.88 16.50 4.68
N VAL A 37 -33.21 16.40 5.80
CA VAL A 37 -33.36 15.30 6.76
C VAL A 37 -34.11 15.82 7.96
N ALA A 38 -35.18 15.14 8.35
CA ALA A 38 -35.93 15.38 9.57
C ALA A 38 -36.49 14.05 10.09
N GLU A 39 -36.34 13.80 11.39
CA GLU A 39 -36.90 12.62 12.06
C GLU A 39 -36.56 11.29 11.37
N GLN A 40 -35.28 11.10 10.97
CA GLN A 40 -34.78 9.91 10.26
C GLN A 40 -35.39 9.72 8.85
N THR A 41 -35.98 10.77 8.31
CA THR A 41 -36.62 10.80 7.01
C THR A 41 -35.85 11.73 6.07
N LEU A 42 -35.67 11.29 4.84
CA LEU A 42 -34.96 11.99 3.79
C LEU A 42 -36.01 12.56 2.82
N ASN A 43 -36.10 13.85 2.71
CA ASN A 43 -36.94 14.56 1.74
C ASN A 43 -36.04 15.19 0.68
N LEU A 44 -36.33 14.90 -0.58
CA LEU A 44 -35.59 15.45 -1.73
C LEU A 44 -36.38 16.64 -2.28
N ASP A 45 -35.66 17.74 -2.60
CA ASP A 45 -36.31 18.90 -3.24
C ASP A 45 -36.63 18.62 -4.71
N ALA A 46 -37.80 19.04 -5.07
CA ALA A 46 -38.26 19.55 -6.35
C ALA A 46 -38.81 18.61 -7.41
N SER A 47 -38.78 17.31 -7.41
CA SER A 47 -39.50 16.61 -8.51
C SER A 47 -40.07 15.23 -8.20
N ALA A 48 -39.87 14.74 -7.01
CA ALA A 48 -40.55 13.53 -6.56
C ALA A 48 -40.99 13.72 -5.10
N GLU A 49 -42.29 13.59 -4.85
CA GLU A 49 -42.84 13.40 -3.50
C GLU A 49 -42.34 12.09 -2.84
N ALA A 50 -41.12 11.66 -3.17
CA ALA A 50 -40.55 10.45 -2.67
C ALA A 50 -39.79 10.74 -1.37
N THR A 51 -40.34 10.21 -0.30
CA THR A 51 -39.73 10.23 1.02
C THR A 51 -38.97 8.90 1.25
N TYR A 52 -37.71 8.99 1.62
CA TYR A 52 -36.87 7.81 1.91
C TYR A 52 -36.55 7.77 3.39
N ALA A 53 -36.31 6.60 3.94
CA ALA A 53 -35.73 6.48 5.27
C ALA A 53 -34.24 6.85 5.21
N LEU A 54 -33.72 7.61 6.17
CA LEU A 54 -32.30 8.02 6.20
C LEU A 54 -31.33 6.82 6.13
N ARG A 55 -31.71 5.68 6.70
CA ARG A 55 -30.94 4.42 6.63
C ARG A 55 -30.79 3.84 5.21
N GLN A 56 -31.58 4.30 4.25
CA GLN A 56 -31.47 3.90 2.84
C GLN A 56 -30.43 4.73 2.08
N LEU A 57 -29.98 5.84 2.65
CA LEU A 57 -28.90 6.64 2.09
C LEU A 57 -27.57 6.03 2.47
N THR A 58 -26.75 5.71 1.47
CA THR A 58 -25.40 5.15 1.68
C THR A 58 -24.33 6.22 1.55
N ARG A 59 -24.43 7.07 0.51
CA ARG A 59 -23.44 8.12 0.24
C ARG A 59 -24.10 9.38 -0.34
N ILE A 60 -23.48 10.52 -0.08
CA ILE A 60 -23.81 11.81 -0.69
C ILE A 60 -22.60 12.22 -1.52
N ASN A 61 -22.85 12.58 -2.79
CA ASN A 61 -21.84 12.93 -3.77
C ASN A 61 -20.71 11.87 -3.87
N PRO A 62 -21.06 10.59 -4.11
CA PRO A 62 -20.04 9.55 -4.29
C PRO A 62 -19.13 9.92 -5.46
N GLU A 63 -17.84 9.60 -5.31
CA GLU A 63 -16.88 9.71 -6.40
C GLU A 63 -17.21 8.69 -7.52
N PRO A 64 -16.80 8.93 -8.78
CA PRO A 64 -17.12 8.01 -9.89
C PRO A 64 -16.74 6.55 -9.63
N TRP A 65 -15.59 6.31 -8.99
CA TRP A 65 -15.15 4.96 -8.67
C TRP A 65 -16.05 4.26 -7.64
N GLU A 66 -16.66 5.00 -6.72
CA GLU A 66 -17.61 4.47 -5.74
C GLU A 66 -18.95 4.05 -6.40
N LEU A 67 -19.19 4.52 -7.62
CA LEU A 67 -20.29 4.11 -8.50
C LEU A 67 -19.86 3.03 -9.51
N GLY A 68 -18.67 2.45 -9.37
CA GLY A 68 -18.12 1.46 -10.29
C GLY A 68 -17.56 2.04 -11.60
N GLN A 69 -17.30 3.35 -11.64
CA GLN A 69 -16.78 4.04 -12.81
C GLN A 69 -15.30 4.43 -12.60
N GLY A 70 -14.38 3.57 -13.03
CA GLY A 70 -12.95 3.81 -12.90
C GLY A 70 -12.37 3.41 -11.55
N TYR A 71 -11.26 4.04 -11.18
CA TYR A 71 -10.45 3.70 -10.02
C TYR A 71 -10.09 4.94 -9.22
N HIS A 72 -10.08 4.80 -7.92
CA HIS A 72 -9.43 5.76 -7.02
C HIS A 72 -7.94 5.49 -6.96
N ASN A 73 -7.13 6.48 -7.31
CA ASN A 73 -5.68 6.35 -7.24
C ASN A 73 -5.13 7.02 -5.98
N THR A 74 -4.38 6.26 -5.21
CA THR A 74 -3.62 6.73 -4.06
C THR A 74 -2.19 6.25 -4.17
N GLY A 75 -1.26 7.00 -3.59
CA GLY A 75 0.12 6.58 -3.62
C GLY A 75 1.06 7.49 -2.86
N SER A 76 2.31 7.09 -2.88
CA SER A 76 3.42 7.89 -2.35
C SER A 76 4.68 7.68 -3.17
N ALA A 77 5.50 8.71 -3.26
CA ALA A 77 6.86 8.60 -3.75
C ALA A 77 7.78 9.26 -2.74
N SER A 78 8.89 8.63 -2.44
CA SER A 78 9.85 9.10 -1.44
C SER A 78 11.29 8.79 -1.83
N SER A 79 12.22 9.59 -1.33
CA SER A 79 13.65 9.35 -1.49
C SER A 79 14.40 9.70 -0.21
N ALA A 80 15.54 9.05 -0.03
CA ALA A 80 16.55 9.38 0.97
C ALA A 80 17.88 9.67 0.26
N PHE A 81 18.61 10.65 0.76
CA PHE A 81 19.91 11.04 0.22
C PHE A 81 20.93 11.08 1.34
N THR A 82 22.08 10.48 1.11
CA THR A 82 23.28 10.66 1.95
C THR A 82 24.39 11.28 1.11
N LEU A 83 24.83 12.48 1.50
CA LEU A 83 25.95 13.15 0.88
C LEU A 83 27.01 13.41 1.95
N GLN A 84 28.13 12.71 1.88
CA GLN A 84 29.25 12.90 2.79
C GLN A 84 30.48 13.37 2.03
N ARG A 85 31.16 14.36 2.57
CA ARG A 85 32.39 14.93 2.00
C ARG A 85 33.42 15.06 3.09
N GLY A 86 34.65 14.68 2.80
CA GLY A 86 35.77 14.72 3.75
C GLY A 86 36.78 13.61 3.47
N ASN A 87 37.22 12.92 4.53
CA ASN A 87 38.12 11.77 4.39
C ASN A 87 37.49 10.58 3.65
N THR A 88 36.17 10.50 3.70
CA THR A 88 35.34 9.59 2.89
C THR A 88 34.33 10.40 2.12
N VAL A 89 34.19 10.11 0.83
CA VAL A 89 33.16 10.66 -0.03
C VAL A 89 32.08 9.59 -0.18
N ILE A 90 30.83 9.90 0.20
CA ILE A 90 29.68 8.99 0.03
C ILE A 90 28.60 9.76 -0.71
N ASP A 91 28.06 9.15 -1.77
CA ASP A 91 26.88 9.54 -2.47
C ASP A 91 25.90 8.35 -2.48
N GLU A 92 24.74 8.51 -1.83
CA GLU A 92 23.71 7.48 -1.74
C GLU A 92 22.36 8.09 -2.11
N LEU A 93 21.64 7.37 -2.93
CA LEU A 93 20.25 7.63 -3.28
C LEU A 93 19.45 6.35 -3.06
N ASP A 94 18.44 6.44 -2.23
CA ASP A 94 17.40 5.46 -2.05
C ASP A 94 16.07 6.04 -2.52
N TYR A 95 15.27 5.27 -3.27
CA TYR A 95 13.99 5.71 -3.80
C TYR A 95 12.92 4.62 -3.62
N ARG A 96 11.69 5.07 -3.38
CA ARG A 96 10.52 4.21 -3.28
C ARG A 96 9.29 4.89 -3.86
N MET A 97 8.49 4.13 -4.59
CA MET A 97 7.17 4.52 -5.05
C MET A 97 6.19 3.39 -4.78
N ASP A 98 5.03 3.72 -4.24
CA ASP A 98 3.90 2.81 -4.05
C ASP A 98 2.67 3.51 -4.61
N THR A 99 1.93 2.84 -5.48
CA THR A 99 0.69 3.40 -6.02
C THR A 99 -0.37 2.31 -6.17
N ARG A 100 -1.62 2.67 -5.84
CA ARG A 100 -2.78 1.80 -5.87
C ARG A 100 -3.90 2.42 -6.68
N TRP A 101 -4.55 1.61 -7.47
CA TRP A 101 -5.78 1.93 -8.18
C TRP A 101 -6.86 0.99 -7.64
N THR A 102 -7.78 1.53 -6.83
CA THR A 102 -8.84 0.76 -6.17
C THR A 102 -10.17 1.05 -6.81
N GLY A 103 -10.80 0.02 -7.35
CA GLY A 103 -12.18 0.01 -7.84
C GLY A 103 -13.12 -0.61 -6.80
N LEU A 104 -14.40 -0.81 -7.16
CA LEU A 104 -15.37 -1.48 -6.29
C LEU A 104 -15.08 -2.97 -6.09
N GLU A 105 -14.53 -3.63 -7.10
CA GLU A 105 -14.43 -5.08 -7.13
C GLU A 105 -12.98 -5.56 -7.18
N ASP A 106 -12.05 -4.66 -7.49
CA ASP A 106 -10.65 -5.03 -7.68
C ASP A 106 -9.70 -3.89 -7.34
N ARG A 107 -8.41 -4.24 -7.27
CA ARG A 107 -7.32 -3.32 -6.96
C ARG A 107 -6.07 -3.71 -7.74
N PHE A 108 -5.41 -2.72 -8.33
CA PHE A 108 -4.05 -2.84 -8.85
C PHE A 108 -3.09 -2.14 -7.90
N THR A 109 -1.94 -2.73 -7.68
CA THR A 109 -0.84 -2.12 -6.91
C THR A 109 0.45 -2.22 -7.70
N LEU A 110 1.20 -1.14 -7.76
CA LEU A 110 2.55 -1.09 -8.30
C LEU A 110 3.48 -0.52 -7.24
N GLN A 111 4.56 -1.25 -6.97
CA GLN A 111 5.62 -0.84 -6.05
C GLN A 111 6.95 -0.84 -6.80
N LEU A 112 7.75 0.17 -6.57
CA LEU A 112 9.11 0.32 -7.09
C LEU A 112 9.98 0.79 -5.94
N GLU A 113 11.12 0.13 -5.74
CA GLU A 113 12.15 0.58 -4.81
C GLU A 113 13.53 0.26 -5.34
N GLY A 114 14.52 0.98 -4.88
CA GLY A 114 15.91 0.72 -5.21
C GLY A 114 16.86 1.67 -4.51
N GLU A 115 18.14 1.30 -4.57
CA GLU A 115 19.24 2.00 -3.93
C GLU A 115 20.46 2.04 -4.84
N THR A 116 21.15 3.17 -4.83
CA THR A 116 22.50 3.28 -5.39
C THR A 116 23.40 3.95 -4.39
N ARG A 117 24.60 3.41 -4.17
CA ARG A 117 25.58 3.97 -3.27
C ARG A 117 26.98 3.92 -3.88
N GLU A 118 27.67 5.04 -3.81
CA GLU A 118 29.09 5.15 -4.15
C GLU A 118 29.87 5.60 -2.92
N ALA A 119 31.02 4.99 -2.69
CA ALA A 119 31.95 5.39 -1.65
C ALA A 119 33.35 5.50 -2.23
N ASN A 120 33.97 6.72 -2.18
CA ASN A 120 35.27 7.02 -2.75
C ASN A 120 35.39 6.60 -4.24
N ASP A 121 34.43 7.05 -5.07
CA ASP A 121 34.32 6.77 -6.51
C ASP A 121 34.18 5.28 -6.86
N ARG A 122 33.76 4.46 -5.91
CA ARG A 122 33.44 3.05 -6.14
C ARG A 122 31.99 2.78 -5.75
N ARG A 123 31.26 2.11 -6.64
CA ARG A 123 29.92 1.64 -6.32
C ARG A 123 29.97 0.58 -5.24
N THR A 124 29.13 0.69 -4.24
CA THR A 124 29.06 -0.20 -3.07
C THR A 124 27.66 -0.76 -2.81
N ALA A 125 26.61 -0.19 -3.44
CA ALA A 125 25.29 -0.78 -3.53
C ALA A 125 24.63 -0.38 -4.85
N GLU A 126 23.93 -1.30 -5.48
CA GLU A 126 23.09 -1.09 -6.65
C GLU A 126 22.03 -2.19 -6.71
N ASN A 127 20.83 -1.85 -6.32
CA ASN A 127 19.70 -2.77 -6.34
C ASN A 127 18.41 -2.07 -6.77
N TRP A 128 17.49 -2.84 -7.29
CA TRP A 128 16.12 -2.39 -7.54
C TRP A 128 15.14 -3.55 -7.45
N MET A 129 13.90 -3.24 -7.08
CA MET A 129 12.78 -4.17 -7.13
C MET A 129 11.54 -3.49 -7.66
N VAL A 130 10.80 -4.19 -8.52
CA VAL A 130 9.47 -3.81 -8.96
C VAL A 130 8.48 -4.94 -8.62
N THR A 131 7.32 -4.58 -8.08
CA THR A 131 6.25 -5.53 -7.77
C THR A 131 4.93 -5.00 -8.31
N GLY A 132 4.24 -5.82 -9.09
CA GLY A 132 2.87 -5.60 -9.55
C GLY A 132 1.93 -6.62 -8.93
N LYS A 133 0.74 -6.15 -8.48
CA LYS A 133 -0.30 -6.99 -7.90
C LYS A 133 -1.65 -6.66 -8.51
N TYR A 134 -2.48 -7.68 -8.67
CA TYR A 134 -3.90 -7.58 -8.97
C TYR A 134 -4.68 -8.33 -7.90
N ASP A 135 -5.63 -7.67 -7.28
CA ASP A 135 -6.53 -8.20 -6.26
C ASP A 135 -7.97 -8.19 -6.76
N ARG A 136 -8.72 -9.26 -6.52
CA ARG A 136 -10.15 -9.36 -6.73
C ARG A 136 -10.84 -9.53 -5.39
N PHE A 137 -11.67 -8.57 -5.01
CA PHE A 137 -12.41 -8.57 -3.76
C PHE A 137 -13.52 -9.63 -3.76
N GLN A 138 -13.76 -10.22 -2.62
CA GLN A 138 -14.79 -11.20 -2.38
C GLN A 138 -15.74 -10.73 -1.28
N VAL A 139 -16.77 -11.52 -1.01
CA VAL A 139 -17.70 -11.21 0.07
C VAL A 139 -16.96 -11.20 1.41
N GLY A 140 -17.21 -10.18 2.21
CA GLY A 140 -16.48 -9.91 3.44
C GLY A 140 -15.10 -9.28 3.13
N ASP A 141 -14.17 -9.41 4.04
CA ASP A 141 -12.85 -8.77 3.98
C ASP A 141 -11.81 -9.60 3.21
N TYR A 142 -12.24 -10.62 2.45
CA TYR A 142 -11.36 -11.53 1.73
C TYR A 142 -11.13 -11.08 0.29
N TYR A 143 -9.96 -11.38 -0.23
CA TYR A 143 -9.63 -11.22 -1.64
C TYR A 143 -8.67 -12.32 -2.09
N TRP A 144 -8.62 -12.55 -3.39
CA TRP A 144 -7.57 -13.34 -4.03
C TRP A 144 -6.86 -12.49 -5.07
N GLY A 145 -5.63 -12.83 -5.36
CA GLY A 145 -4.86 -12.05 -6.31
C GLY A 145 -3.75 -12.85 -6.97
N ILE A 146 -3.05 -12.15 -7.85
CA ILE A 146 -1.80 -12.58 -8.45
C ILE A 146 -0.78 -11.49 -8.24
N ALA A 147 0.42 -11.86 -7.85
CA ALA A 147 1.56 -10.96 -7.72
C ALA A 147 2.68 -11.40 -8.66
N ALA A 148 3.36 -10.42 -9.24
CA ALA A 148 4.59 -10.63 -9.98
C ALA A 148 5.64 -9.60 -9.51
N SER A 149 6.89 -10.03 -9.34
CA SER A 149 8.00 -9.14 -9.01
C SER A 149 9.26 -9.50 -9.78
N ALA A 150 10.10 -8.51 -9.98
CA ALA A 150 11.45 -8.64 -10.49
C ALA A 150 12.38 -7.79 -9.63
N GLU A 151 13.54 -8.32 -9.29
CA GLU A 151 14.56 -7.63 -8.50
C GLU A 151 15.95 -7.99 -8.98
N GLU A 152 16.88 -7.06 -8.84
CA GLU A 152 18.31 -7.20 -9.07
C GLU A 152 19.05 -6.67 -7.86
N ASP A 153 20.11 -7.34 -7.44
CA ASP A 153 21.04 -6.85 -6.44
C ASP A 153 22.47 -7.30 -6.80
N ARG A 154 23.21 -6.39 -7.43
CA ARG A 154 24.56 -6.66 -7.92
C ARG A 154 25.56 -6.98 -6.83
N PHE A 155 25.34 -6.52 -5.60
CA PHE A 155 26.24 -6.75 -4.48
C PHE A 155 25.88 -8.00 -3.67
N ALA A 156 24.70 -8.56 -3.92
CA ALA A 156 24.27 -9.88 -3.46
C ALA A 156 24.47 -10.99 -4.49
N ASP A 157 25.24 -10.75 -5.56
CA ASP A 157 25.49 -11.68 -6.67
C ASP A 157 24.21 -12.07 -7.44
N LEU A 158 23.16 -11.28 -7.34
CA LEU A 158 21.83 -11.54 -7.90
C LEU A 158 21.60 -10.71 -9.17
N ASN A 159 21.71 -11.32 -10.35
CA ASN A 159 21.41 -10.68 -11.62
C ASN A 159 19.94 -10.40 -11.79
N LEU A 160 19.11 -11.42 -11.50
CA LEU A 160 17.66 -11.27 -11.58
C LEU A 160 16.97 -12.33 -10.72
N ARG A 161 16.07 -11.88 -9.84
CA ARG A 161 15.08 -12.75 -9.23
C ARG A 161 13.70 -12.36 -9.73
N SER A 162 13.02 -13.30 -10.34
CA SER A 162 11.62 -13.13 -10.74
C SER A 162 10.71 -14.02 -9.90
N ARG A 163 9.55 -13.50 -9.53
CA ARG A 163 8.54 -14.22 -8.79
C ARG A 163 7.18 -13.98 -9.42
N ILE A 164 6.37 -15.02 -9.53
CA ILE A 164 4.98 -14.90 -9.95
C ILE A 164 4.14 -15.98 -9.27
N GLY A 165 2.96 -15.59 -8.78
CA GLY A 165 2.07 -16.57 -8.16
C GLY A 165 0.77 -16.00 -7.62
N PRO A 166 -0.22 -16.88 -7.42
CA PRO A 166 -1.49 -16.54 -6.78
C PRO A 166 -1.36 -16.47 -5.26
N TYR A 167 -2.23 -15.68 -4.66
CA TYR A 167 -2.37 -15.59 -3.22
C TYR A 167 -3.82 -15.32 -2.80
N VAL A 168 -4.10 -15.54 -1.53
CA VAL A 168 -5.32 -15.12 -0.87
C VAL A 168 -4.97 -14.14 0.25
N GLY A 169 -5.83 -13.18 0.47
CA GLY A 169 -5.63 -12.16 1.48
C GLY A 169 -6.91 -11.84 2.24
N ARG A 170 -6.71 -11.17 3.36
CA ARG A 170 -7.78 -10.62 4.17
C ARG A 170 -7.38 -9.26 4.72
N SER A 171 -8.28 -8.28 4.57
CA SER A 171 -8.20 -6.99 5.25
C SER A 171 -8.94 -7.07 6.57
N LEU A 172 -8.30 -6.65 7.66
CA LEU A 172 -8.86 -6.67 9.01
C LEU A 172 -8.87 -5.24 9.55
N PHE A 173 -9.90 -4.92 10.35
CA PHE A 173 -10.02 -3.62 11.01
C PHE A 173 -10.14 -2.44 10.05
N GLU A 174 -10.78 -2.63 8.89
CA GLU A 174 -11.15 -1.52 8.02
C GLU A 174 -12.02 -0.51 8.78
N ASN A 175 -11.88 0.77 8.46
CA ASN A 175 -12.57 1.89 9.13
C ASN A 175 -12.21 2.11 10.62
N THR A 176 -11.05 1.67 11.04
CA THR A 176 -10.48 1.95 12.37
C THR A 176 -9.16 2.68 12.21
N PRO A 177 -8.62 3.32 13.28
CA PRO A 177 -7.26 3.88 13.28
C PRO A 177 -6.15 2.83 13.10
N PHE A 178 -6.49 1.57 12.95
CA PHE A 178 -5.57 0.46 12.75
C PHE A 178 -6.08 -0.44 11.62
N VAL A 179 -5.27 -0.62 10.59
CA VAL A 179 -5.55 -1.50 9.44
C VAL A 179 -4.51 -2.62 9.44
N LEU A 180 -4.95 -3.83 9.15
CA LEU A 180 -4.09 -5.00 9.00
C LEU A 180 -4.50 -5.79 7.76
N GLU A 181 -3.58 -5.94 6.80
CA GLU A 181 -3.72 -6.82 5.65
C GLU A 181 -2.79 -8.03 5.83
N ILE A 182 -3.31 -9.24 5.65
CA ILE A 182 -2.55 -10.49 5.72
C ILE A 182 -2.77 -11.25 4.43
N GLU A 183 -1.69 -11.69 3.79
CA GLU A 183 -1.71 -12.45 2.55
C GLU A 183 -0.87 -13.71 2.68
N SER A 184 -1.26 -14.77 1.98
CA SER A 184 -0.45 -15.97 1.82
C SER A 184 -0.71 -16.62 0.47
N GLY A 185 0.33 -17.15 -0.15
CA GLY A 185 0.25 -17.73 -1.47
C GLY A 185 1.42 -18.63 -1.82
N LEU A 186 1.43 -19.04 -3.07
CA LEU A 186 2.52 -19.83 -3.66
C LEU A 186 3.07 -19.05 -4.86
N SER A 187 4.37 -19.00 -5.00
CA SER A 187 5.02 -18.36 -6.15
C SER A 187 6.06 -19.26 -6.77
N GLN A 188 6.08 -19.30 -8.10
CA GLN A 188 7.25 -19.76 -8.83
C GLN A 188 8.32 -18.69 -8.70
N VAL A 189 9.49 -19.05 -8.23
CA VAL A 189 10.68 -18.20 -8.08
C VAL A 189 11.75 -18.71 -9.01
N SER A 190 12.39 -17.79 -9.74
CA SER A 190 13.57 -18.03 -10.57
C SER A 190 14.64 -17.03 -10.17
N GLU A 191 15.83 -17.52 -9.86
CA GLU A 191 16.99 -16.73 -9.43
C GLU A 191 18.16 -17.02 -10.39
N ASP A 192 18.68 -15.96 -10.98
CA ASP A 192 19.86 -15.94 -11.86
C ASP A 192 20.99 -15.24 -11.10
N PHE A 193 22.13 -15.91 -10.94
CA PHE A 193 23.31 -15.47 -10.20
C PHE A 193 24.51 -15.30 -11.11
N ASP A 194 25.40 -14.37 -10.80
CA ASP A 194 26.67 -14.21 -11.56
C ASP A 194 27.67 -15.34 -11.29
N SER A 195 27.80 -15.79 -10.05
CA SER A 195 28.85 -16.71 -9.59
C SER A 195 28.33 -18.07 -9.17
N GLU A 196 27.06 -18.20 -8.79
CA GLU A 196 26.42 -19.44 -8.35
C GLU A 196 25.48 -20.01 -9.41
N PRO A 197 25.12 -21.32 -9.34
CA PRO A 197 24.11 -21.89 -10.21
C PRO A 197 22.73 -21.26 -9.99
N ASP A 198 22.02 -21.04 -11.08
CA ASP A 198 20.65 -20.58 -11.08
C ASP A 198 19.73 -21.51 -10.28
N ARG A 199 18.69 -20.94 -9.69
CA ARG A 199 17.74 -21.68 -8.85
C ARG A 199 16.32 -21.42 -9.31
N ASP A 200 15.57 -22.50 -9.50
CA ASP A 200 14.14 -22.48 -9.78
C ASP A 200 13.40 -23.27 -8.71
N TYR A 201 12.44 -22.66 -8.06
CA TYR A 201 11.69 -23.35 -7.00
C TYR A 201 10.27 -22.80 -6.80
N LEU A 202 9.43 -23.64 -6.17
CA LEU A 202 8.14 -23.21 -5.65
C LEU A 202 8.34 -22.67 -4.23
N GLY A 203 7.94 -21.43 -3.98
CA GLY A 203 8.00 -20.78 -2.69
C GLY A 203 6.64 -20.60 -2.04
N LEU A 204 6.53 -20.87 -0.74
CA LEU A 204 5.43 -20.36 0.08
C LEU A 204 5.70 -18.88 0.36
N THR A 205 4.74 -18.03 0.02
CA THR A 205 4.86 -16.58 0.21
C THR A 205 3.85 -16.09 1.23
N TRP A 206 4.21 -15.06 1.97
CA TRP A 206 3.29 -14.32 2.82
C TRP A 206 3.64 -12.84 2.83
N ASN A 207 2.65 -12.02 3.12
CA ASN A 207 2.80 -10.59 3.31
C ASN A 207 1.88 -10.14 4.44
N LEU A 208 2.39 -9.27 5.30
CA LEU A 208 1.67 -8.62 6.36
C LEU A 208 1.92 -7.12 6.26
N ARG A 209 0.86 -6.34 6.16
CA ARG A 209 0.90 -4.89 6.18
C ARG A 209 0.00 -4.38 7.28
N SER A 210 0.55 -3.52 8.11
CA SER A 210 -0.21 -2.87 9.17
C SER A 210 0.07 -1.37 9.13
N GLU A 211 -0.98 -0.58 9.31
CA GLU A 211 -0.92 0.87 9.41
C GLU A 211 -1.75 1.34 10.59
N SER A 212 -1.27 2.37 11.28
CA SER A 212 -1.98 2.98 12.40
C SER A 212 -1.76 4.49 12.44
N ASP A 213 -2.84 5.23 12.58
CA ASP A 213 -2.87 6.69 12.75
C ASP A 213 -3.19 7.14 14.18
N TYR A 214 -3.00 6.26 15.17
CA TYR A 214 -3.15 6.58 16.60
C TYR A 214 -2.31 7.78 17.08
N LEU A 215 -1.22 8.10 16.36
CA LEU A 215 -0.36 9.24 16.66
C LEU A 215 -0.92 10.57 16.10
N GLY A 216 -2.08 10.52 15.45
CA GLY A 216 -2.78 11.66 14.88
C GLY A 216 -3.05 11.50 13.38
N PRO A 217 -4.03 12.23 12.84
CA PRO A 217 -4.59 11.99 11.50
C PRO A 217 -3.62 12.24 10.33
N LYS A 218 -2.43 12.78 10.62
CA LYS A 218 -1.38 13.04 9.62
C LYS A 218 -0.09 12.29 9.90
N SER A 219 -0.04 11.50 10.97
CA SER A 219 1.13 10.68 11.34
C SER A 219 0.73 9.22 11.29
N ARG A 220 1.52 8.39 10.61
CA ARG A 220 1.21 6.98 10.40
C ARG A 220 2.37 6.11 10.83
N LEU A 221 2.12 5.27 11.83
CA LEU A 221 3.00 4.14 12.13
C LEU A 221 2.66 3.00 11.18
N TYR A 222 3.65 2.38 10.56
CA TYR A 222 3.44 1.28 9.65
C TYR A 222 4.45 0.16 9.85
N LEU A 223 4.01 -1.06 9.53
CA LEU A 223 4.79 -2.27 9.45
C LEU A 223 4.49 -2.94 8.10
N SER A 224 5.54 -3.25 7.36
CA SER A 224 5.48 -4.15 6.21
C SER A 224 6.39 -5.33 6.47
N HIS A 225 5.88 -6.55 6.33
CA HIS A 225 6.67 -7.76 6.48
C HIS A 225 6.29 -8.74 5.37
N SER A 226 7.26 -9.20 4.61
CA SER A 226 7.07 -10.21 3.58
C SER A 226 8.07 -11.33 3.74
N GLY A 227 7.69 -12.51 3.29
CA GLY A 227 8.58 -13.66 3.31
C GLY A 227 8.35 -14.61 2.14
N VAL A 228 9.42 -15.30 1.78
CA VAL A 228 9.42 -16.39 0.82
C VAL A 228 10.18 -17.56 1.41
N LYS A 229 9.53 -18.71 1.50
CA LYS A 229 10.15 -19.97 1.92
C LYS A 229 10.24 -20.92 0.75
N ASN A 230 11.44 -21.32 0.36
CA ASN A 230 11.64 -22.39 -0.61
C ASN A 230 11.07 -23.70 -0.06
N LEU A 231 10.17 -24.35 -0.84
CA LEU A 231 9.52 -25.60 -0.43
C LEU A 231 10.39 -26.84 -0.71
N ALA A 232 11.38 -26.71 -1.60
CA ALA A 232 12.32 -27.80 -1.92
C ALA A 232 13.50 -27.82 -0.94
N GLU A 233 13.95 -26.68 -0.48
CA GLU A 233 15.13 -26.52 0.40
C GLU A 233 14.72 -25.92 1.75
N ARG A 234 15.07 -26.64 2.85
CA ARG A 234 14.66 -26.23 4.19
C ARG A 234 15.31 -24.93 4.68
N ASP A 235 16.49 -24.63 4.19
CA ASP A 235 17.33 -23.53 4.70
C ASP A 235 17.27 -22.25 3.85
N ASN A 236 16.47 -22.24 2.78
CA ASN A 236 16.32 -21.05 1.94
C ASN A 236 15.04 -20.28 2.34
N LEU A 237 15.24 -19.18 3.08
CA LEU A 237 14.22 -18.29 3.61
C LEU A 237 14.62 -16.85 3.38
N ILE A 238 13.76 -16.08 2.72
CA ILE A 238 13.93 -14.65 2.50
C ILE A 238 12.86 -13.91 3.31
N LEU A 239 13.28 -12.91 4.10
CA LEU A 239 12.39 -12.05 4.90
C LEU A 239 12.75 -10.59 4.67
N ASN A 240 11.75 -9.76 4.39
CA ASN A 240 11.90 -8.32 4.30
C ASN A 240 10.94 -7.68 5.30
N THR A 241 11.46 -6.84 6.20
CA THR A 241 10.66 -6.19 7.24
C THR A 241 11.00 -4.71 7.29
N THR A 242 9.99 -3.87 7.21
CA THR A 242 10.11 -2.42 7.38
C THR A 242 9.17 -1.96 8.48
N VAL A 243 9.69 -1.27 9.47
CA VAL A 243 8.91 -0.55 10.47
C VAL A 243 9.21 0.93 10.31
N GLY A 244 8.19 1.75 10.19
CA GLY A 244 8.39 3.18 9.97
C GLY A 244 7.30 4.05 10.59
N LEU A 245 7.65 5.32 10.70
CA LEU A 245 6.75 6.38 11.13
C LEU A 245 6.80 7.50 10.09
N THR A 246 5.66 7.80 9.48
CA THR A 246 5.49 9.01 8.65
C THR A 246 4.93 10.14 9.48
N PHE A 247 5.34 11.37 9.17
CA PHE A 247 4.84 12.58 9.82
C PHE A 247 4.78 13.73 8.80
N PRO A 248 3.83 14.66 8.97
CA PRO A 248 3.64 15.75 8.03
C PRO A 248 4.76 16.78 8.17
N LEU A 249 5.19 17.34 7.04
CA LEU A 249 6.12 18.47 6.99
C LEU A 249 5.40 19.73 6.51
N LEU A 250 5.11 19.81 5.21
CA LEU A 250 4.47 20.97 4.60
C LEU A 250 3.55 20.53 3.44
N GLY A 251 2.27 20.88 3.49
CA GLY A 251 1.30 20.49 2.46
C GLY A 251 1.15 18.97 2.38
N GLN A 252 1.50 18.40 1.25
CA GLN A 252 1.53 16.95 0.98
C GLN A 252 2.94 16.35 1.14
N LEU A 253 3.93 17.16 1.51
CA LEU A 253 5.26 16.68 1.85
C LEU A 253 5.25 16.02 3.22
N GLN A 254 5.88 14.86 3.30
CA GLN A 254 5.99 14.04 4.50
C GLN A 254 7.46 13.68 4.75
N GLY A 255 7.82 13.60 6.02
CA GLY A 255 9.00 12.91 6.47
C GLY A 255 8.66 11.50 6.88
N ALA A 256 9.61 10.57 6.75
CA ALA A 256 9.50 9.24 7.33
C ALA A 256 10.83 8.81 7.96
N THR A 257 10.73 8.08 9.05
CA THR A 257 11.86 7.35 9.64
C THR A 257 11.56 5.87 9.55
N GLU A 258 12.53 5.06 9.12
CA GLU A 258 12.37 3.63 8.89
C GLU A 258 13.50 2.83 9.49
N VAL A 259 13.18 1.63 9.93
CA VAL A 259 14.11 0.53 10.16
C VAL A 259 13.77 -0.56 9.15
N VAL A 260 14.72 -0.91 8.30
CA VAL A 260 14.59 -1.96 7.28
C VAL A 260 15.47 -3.12 7.66
N LEU A 261 14.92 -4.32 7.67
CA LEU A 261 15.62 -5.58 7.98
C LEU A 261 15.40 -6.53 6.79
N ASN A 262 16.46 -6.88 6.08
CA ASN A 262 16.44 -7.85 5.00
C ASN A 262 17.25 -9.07 5.45
N TYR A 263 16.60 -10.24 5.42
CA TYR A 263 17.23 -11.51 5.81
C TYR A 263 17.12 -12.51 4.68
N ASN A 264 18.25 -13.12 4.32
CA ASN A 264 18.32 -14.19 3.32
C ASN A 264 19.20 -15.33 3.85
N SER A 265 18.59 -16.45 4.27
CA SER A 265 19.36 -17.62 4.76
C SER A 265 20.06 -18.39 3.65
N GLY A 266 19.67 -18.18 2.38
CA GLY A 266 20.32 -18.74 1.19
C GLY A 266 21.32 -17.77 0.54
N ALA A 267 21.80 -16.76 1.28
CA ALA A 267 22.81 -15.83 0.79
C ALA A 267 24.09 -16.57 0.34
N VAL A 268 24.70 -16.08 -0.72
CA VAL A 268 25.94 -16.67 -1.27
C VAL A 268 27.08 -16.60 -0.26
N GLU A 269 28.05 -17.54 -0.38
CA GLU A 269 29.19 -17.57 0.53
C GLU A 269 29.98 -16.26 0.49
N GLY A 270 30.19 -15.68 1.67
CA GLY A 270 30.90 -14.40 1.83
C GLY A 270 29.98 -13.17 1.96
N THR A 271 28.65 -13.33 1.86
CA THR A 271 27.69 -12.28 2.16
C THR A 271 27.04 -12.48 3.53
N GLU A 272 26.74 -11.38 4.22
CA GLU A 272 26.01 -11.43 5.50
C GLU A 272 24.53 -11.76 5.23
N PRO A 273 23.90 -12.66 6.02
CA PRO A 273 22.50 -13.04 5.81
C PRO A 273 21.50 -11.99 6.28
N LEU A 274 21.91 -11.00 7.06
CA LEU A 274 21.05 -9.96 7.63
C LEU A 274 21.60 -8.57 7.36
N ASP A 275 20.87 -7.79 6.60
CA ASP A 275 21.09 -6.36 6.40
C ASP A 275 20.14 -5.54 7.26
N GLN A 276 20.67 -4.50 7.90
CA GLN A 276 19.91 -3.56 8.72
C GLN A 276 20.19 -2.14 8.25
N THR A 277 19.12 -1.41 7.93
CA THR A 277 19.23 -0.03 7.46
C THR A 277 18.30 0.88 8.25
N TYR A 278 18.81 2.03 8.65
CA TYR A 278 18.04 3.12 9.27
C TYR A 278 17.97 4.25 8.28
N ARG A 279 16.75 4.67 7.92
CA ARG A 279 16.54 5.67 6.88
C ARG A 279 15.70 6.84 7.38
N PHE A 280 16.01 8.01 6.86
CA PHE A 280 15.15 9.18 6.89
C PHE A 280 14.78 9.52 5.44
N ARG A 281 13.48 9.61 5.17
CA ARG A 281 12.96 9.87 3.82
C ARG A 281 12.21 11.17 3.76
N LEU A 282 12.27 11.81 2.62
CA LEU A 282 11.35 12.85 2.20
C LEU A 282 10.43 12.29 1.12
N GLY A 283 9.14 12.50 1.28
CA GLY A 283 8.15 11.93 0.37
C GLY A 283 6.98 12.87 0.11
N TYR A 284 6.24 12.50 -0.92
CA TYR A 284 4.99 13.13 -1.34
C TYR A 284 3.92 12.05 -1.45
N SER A 285 2.70 12.32 -0.97
CA SER A 285 1.56 11.40 -1.08
C SER A 285 0.39 12.07 -1.79
N TRP A 286 -0.37 11.29 -2.55
CA TRP A 286 -1.57 11.72 -3.28
C TRP A 286 -2.75 10.79 -3.08
#